data_53a79cfc9c18f09ded2906c14e9346b6
#
_entry.id   53a79cfc9c18f09ded2906c14e9346b6
#
_cell.length_a   1.000
_cell.length_b   1.000
_cell.length_c   1.000
_cell.angle_alpha   90.00
_cell.angle_beta   90.00
_cell.angle_gamma   90.00
#
_symmetry.space_group_name_H-M   'P 1'
#
loop_
_entity.id
_entity.type
_entity.pdbx_description
1 polymer ?
#
loop_
_entity_poly.entity_id
_entity_poly.type
_entity_poly.pdbx_seq_one_letter_code
_entity_poly.pdbx_strand_id
1 'polypeptide(L)'
;MTTLEYMDPRETTLGQGAIAHNKFKAKQFYYGDPSVAAGDQSIEDGDAYEGLAKISNDAGNDVDKSGVSSGFLEDLLDELTDAVVNTGLTFDRARFMCSQQFYNAIYDEQTPVIRIDGYDADVEYGPQGIRLSTEFGSAPITPTPNIQAYGGLSGVGSDADLGDVFLFDELAVQFRQLAPMSTVPLGRTGLADRVSMFEYYTLVDRSQGNHTFRLKGYDI
;
A
#
# COMPACT_ATOMS: atom_id res chain seq x y z
N MET A 1 37.51 -11.20 27.10
CA MET A 1 37.79 -11.16 25.66
C MET A 1 36.45 -11.27 24.94
N THR A 2 35.89 -10.15 24.50
CA THR A 2 34.69 -10.12 23.69
C THR A 2 35.09 -10.47 22.25
N THR A 3 34.70 -11.66 21.80
CA THR A 3 34.79 -12.03 20.39
C THR A 3 33.90 -11.06 19.61
N LEU A 4 34.52 -10.12 18.88
CA LEU A 4 33.86 -9.37 17.83
C LEU A 4 33.43 -10.42 16.80
N GLU A 5 32.15 -10.76 16.77
CA GLU A 5 31.57 -11.52 15.66
C GLU A 5 31.79 -10.72 14.39
N TYR A 6 32.69 -11.19 13.55
CA TYR A 6 32.97 -10.62 12.25
C TYR A 6 31.77 -10.97 11.36
N MET A 7 30.86 -10.02 11.16
CA MET A 7 29.76 -10.19 10.20
C MET A 7 30.36 -10.41 8.81
N ASP A 8 30.02 -11.52 8.17
CA ASP A 8 30.43 -11.78 6.78
C ASP A 8 29.84 -10.67 5.89
N PRO A 9 30.68 -9.91 5.16
CA PRO A 9 30.19 -8.84 4.26
C PRO A 9 29.21 -9.35 3.22
N ARG A 10 29.27 -10.64 2.84
CA ARG A 10 28.35 -11.27 1.88
C ARG A 10 26.96 -11.42 2.45
N GLU A 11 26.85 -11.91 3.69
CA GLU A 11 25.55 -12.06 4.36
C GLU A 11 24.90 -10.70 4.58
N THR A 12 25.67 -9.69 4.94
CA THR A 12 25.17 -8.31 5.09
C THR A 12 24.66 -7.75 3.78
N THR A 13 25.39 -7.94 2.68
CA THR A 13 24.99 -7.45 1.35
C THR A 13 23.75 -8.16 0.83
N LEU A 14 23.66 -9.49 1.00
CA LEU A 14 22.47 -10.27 0.62
C LEU A 14 21.26 -9.87 1.47
N GLY A 15 21.42 -9.65 2.76
CA GLY A 15 20.36 -9.18 3.63
C GLY A 15 19.84 -7.80 3.23
N GLN A 16 20.72 -6.87 2.90
CA GLN A 16 20.33 -5.55 2.39
C GLN A 16 19.62 -5.63 1.05
N GLY A 17 20.08 -6.49 0.14
CA GLY A 17 19.44 -6.75 -1.14
C GLY A 17 18.02 -7.31 -0.96
N ALA A 18 17.83 -8.25 -0.05
CA ALA A 18 16.51 -8.82 0.25
C ALA A 18 15.55 -7.77 0.84
N ILE A 19 16.03 -6.91 1.72
CA ILE A 19 15.24 -5.79 2.27
C ILE A 19 14.84 -4.81 1.17
N ALA A 20 15.77 -4.45 0.29
CA ALA A 20 15.49 -3.55 -0.82
C ALA A 20 14.46 -4.15 -1.78
N HIS A 21 14.59 -5.44 -2.12
CA HIS A 21 13.63 -6.16 -2.95
C HIS A 21 12.23 -6.20 -2.31
N ASN A 22 12.13 -6.51 -1.02
CA ASN A 22 10.85 -6.51 -0.33
C ASN A 22 10.19 -5.12 -0.27
N LYS A 23 10.97 -4.06 -0.10
CA LYS A 23 10.46 -2.69 -0.18
C LYS A 23 9.95 -2.34 -1.57
N PHE A 24 10.67 -2.74 -2.60
CA PHE A 24 10.27 -2.55 -4.00
C PHE A 24 8.96 -3.29 -4.30
N LYS A 25 8.88 -4.56 -3.93
CA LYS A 25 7.68 -5.39 -4.04
C LYS A 25 6.47 -4.77 -3.33
N ALA A 26 6.66 -4.25 -2.11
CA ALA A 26 5.60 -3.60 -1.36
C ALA A 26 5.12 -2.31 -2.03
N LYS A 27 5.98 -1.58 -2.74
CA LYS A 27 5.60 -0.41 -3.53
C LYS A 27 4.85 -0.79 -4.79
N GLN A 28 5.30 -1.84 -5.50
CA GLN A 28 4.61 -2.36 -6.67
C GLN A 28 3.19 -2.83 -6.35
N PHE A 29 2.93 -3.28 -5.11
CA PHE A 29 1.59 -3.65 -4.67
C PHE A 29 0.58 -2.51 -4.84
N TYR A 30 1.00 -1.27 -4.60
CA TYR A 30 0.14 -0.09 -4.75
C TYR A 30 0.21 0.51 -6.16
N TYR A 31 1.39 0.63 -6.73
CA TYR A 31 1.65 1.45 -7.92
C TYR A 31 2.30 0.72 -9.09
N GLY A 32 2.32 -0.61 -9.09
CA GLY A 32 2.87 -1.36 -10.21
C GLY A 32 2.07 -1.13 -11.49
N ASP A 33 2.75 -0.85 -12.60
CA ASP A 33 2.14 -0.69 -13.92
C ASP A 33 2.99 -1.35 -15.00
N PRO A 34 2.54 -2.51 -15.55
CA PRO A 34 3.26 -3.22 -16.60
C PRO A 34 3.14 -2.54 -17.97
N SER A 35 2.28 -1.54 -18.13
CA SER A 35 2.11 -0.83 -19.40
C SER A 35 3.24 0.16 -19.70
N VAL A 36 4.04 0.50 -18.70
CA VAL A 36 5.21 1.36 -18.88
C VAL A 36 6.38 0.56 -19.47
N ALA A 37 7.04 1.12 -20.48
CA ALA A 37 8.12 0.42 -21.16
C ALA A 37 9.29 0.13 -20.23
N ALA A 38 9.76 -1.12 -20.23
CA ALA A 38 10.94 -1.56 -19.50
C ALA A 38 12.16 -0.69 -19.85
N GLY A 39 12.85 -0.19 -18.86
CA GLY A 39 14.08 0.58 -19.10
C GLY A 39 14.61 1.38 -17.93
N ASP A 40 13.80 1.63 -16.96
CA ASP A 40 14.21 2.26 -15.72
C ASP A 40 13.82 1.33 -14.57
N GLN A 41 14.65 1.18 -13.56
CA GLN A 41 14.35 0.40 -12.35
C GLN A 41 13.22 1.06 -11.54
N SER A 42 12.18 1.50 -12.24
CA SER A 42 11.01 2.13 -11.67
C SER A 42 10.01 1.05 -11.24
N ILE A 43 9.14 1.41 -10.35
CA ILE A 43 8.02 0.58 -9.88
C ILE A 43 7.09 0.23 -11.05
N GLU A 44 7.14 1.03 -12.11
CA GLU A 44 6.45 0.95 -13.37
C GLU A 44 7.38 0.32 -14.43
N ASP A 45 7.78 -0.91 -14.27
CA ASP A 45 8.59 -1.62 -15.26
C ASP A 45 7.69 -2.60 -16.02
N GLY A 46 7.99 -2.83 -17.29
CA GLY A 46 7.30 -3.84 -18.11
C GLY A 46 7.31 -5.26 -17.50
N ASP A 47 8.21 -5.52 -16.56
CA ASP A 47 8.24 -6.72 -15.74
C ASP A 47 7.43 -6.59 -14.41
N ALA A 48 6.83 -5.41 -14.15
CA ALA A 48 5.96 -5.22 -13.00
C ALA A 48 4.61 -5.94 -13.20
N TYR A 49 3.95 -6.23 -12.10
CA TYR A 49 2.55 -6.64 -12.13
C TYR A 49 1.63 -5.42 -11.91
N GLU A 50 0.35 -5.58 -12.26
CA GLU A 50 -0.65 -4.55 -12.02
C GLU A 50 -0.86 -4.35 -10.52
N GLY A 51 -0.54 -3.15 -10.02
CA GLY A 51 -0.79 -2.73 -8.65
C GLY A 51 -2.23 -2.23 -8.46
N LEU A 52 -2.59 -1.92 -7.22
CA LEU A 52 -3.95 -1.46 -6.88
C LEU A 52 -4.36 -0.20 -7.65
N ALA A 53 -3.45 0.75 -7.85
CA ALA A 53 -3.72 1.98 -8.61
C ALA A 53 -4.09 1.68 -10.07
N LYS A 54 -3.36 0.76 -10.71
CA LYS A 54 -3.64 0.35 -12.10
C LYS A 54 -4.95 -0.39 -12.21
N ILE A 55 -5.19 -1.34 -11.32
CA ILE A 55 -6.44 -2.12 -11.26
C ILE A 55 -7.65 -1.20 -11.06
N SER A 56 -7.56 -0.25 -10.11
CA SER A 56 -8.61 0.74 -9.84
C SER A 56 -8.87 1.63 -11.04
N ASN A 57 -7.81 2.15 -11.68
CA ASN A 57 -7.92 3.01 -12.84
C ASN A 57 -8.56 2.29 -14.04
N ASP A 58 -8.14 1.05 -14.32
CA ASP A 58 -8.69 0.26 -15.43
C ASP A 58 -10.16 -0.12 -15.20
N ALA A 59 -10.58 -0.27 -13.95
CA ALA A 59 -11.97 -0.50 -13.56
C ALA A 59 -12.82 0.78 -13.55
N GLY A 60 -12.20 1.96 -13.65
CA GLY A 60 -12.89 3.25 -13.54
C GLY A 60 -13.29 3.63 -12.11
N ASN A 61 -12.60 3.05 -11.11
CA ASN A 61 -12.83 3.26 -9.68
C ASN A 61 -11.80 4.22 -9.06
N ASP A 62 -11.20 5.08 -9.88
CA ASP A 62 -10.28 6.14 -9.44
C ASP A 62 -11.07 7.40 -9.14
N VAL A 63 -11.18 7.77 -7.88
CA VAL A 63 -11.96 8.93 -7.43
C VAL A 63 -11.00 10.06 -7.06
N ASP A 64 -11.19 11.22 -7.70
CA ASP A 64 -10.40 12.42 -7.40
C ASP A 64 -10.97 13.12 -6.17
N LYS A 65 -10.17 13.25 -5.13
CA LYS A 65 -10.48 13.92 -3.86
C LYS A 65 -9.69 15.21 -3.67
N SER A 66 -9.12 15.76 -4.74
CA SER A 66 -8.41 17.04 -4.69
C SER A 66 -9.35 18.15 -4.18
N GLY A 67 -8.87 18.83 -3.12
CA GLY A 67 -9.65 19.87 -2.45
C GLY A 67 -10.46 19.41 -1.23
N VAL A 68 -10.47 18.12 -0.89
CA VAL A 68 -10.97 17.63 0.40
C VAL A 68 -9.85 17.78 1.42
N SER A 69 -9.97 18.77 2.31
CA SER A 69 -8.96 19.12 3.33
C SER A 69 -9.42 18.92 4.77
N SER A 70 -10.64 18.41 4.96
CA SER A 70 -11.23 18.12 6.27
C SER A 70 -12.42 17.18 6.12
N GLY A 71 -12.86 16.57 7.22
CA GLY A 71 -13.98 15.63 7.21
C GLY A 71 -13.61 14.28 6.59
N PHE A 72 -12.35 13.88 6.67
CA PHE A 72 -11.81 12.68 6.01
C PHE A 72 -12.57 11.41 6.36
N LEU A 73 -13.00 11.24 7.62
CA LEU A 73 -13.74 10.05 8.03
C LEU A 73 -15.14 9.98 7.46
N GLU A 74 -15.83 11.11 7.37
CA GLU A 74 -17.17 11.18 6.77
C GLU A 74 -17.06 10.86 5.28
N ASP A 75 -16.09 11.43 4.58
CA ASP A 75 -15.86 11.18 3.17
C ASP A 75 -15.48 9.71 2.90
N LEU A 76 -14.61 9.11 3.71
CA LEU A 76 -14.28 7.69 3.60
C LEU A 76 -15.49 6.78 3.87
N LEU A 77 -16.38 7.19 4.77
CA LEU A 77 -17.60 6.44 5.06
C LEU A 77 -18.60 6.51 3.90
N ASP A 78 -18.73 7.68 3.29
CA ASP A 78 -19.60 7.87 2.12
C ASP A 78 -19.09 7.03 0.94
N GLU A 79 -17.79 7.07 0.65
CA GLU A 79 -17.18 6.25 -0.41
C GLU A 79 -17.32 4.74 -0.15
N LEU A 80 -17.14 4.31 1.11
CA LEU A 80 -17.35 2.91 1.47
C LEU A 80 -18.82 2.50 1.28
N THR A 81 -19.75 3.38 1.65
CA THR A 81 -21.19 3.11 1.49
C THR A 81 -21.55 3.03 0.01
N ASP A 82 -21.01 3.93 -0.80
CA ASP A 82 -21.20 3.91 -2.25
C ASP A 82 -20.60 2.66 -2.90
N ALA A 83 -19.40 2.25 -2.47
CA ALA A 83 -18.77 1.02 -2.92
C ALA A 83 -19.63 -0.22 -2.56
N VAL A 84 -20.14 -0.29 -1.34
CA VAL A 84 -21.02 -1.39 -0.89
C VAL A 84 -22.30 -1.44 -1.72
N VAL A 85 -22.96 -0.32 -1.93
CA VAL A 85 -24.22 -0.25 -2.68
C VAL A 85 -24.01 -0.58 -4.16
N ASN A 86 -22.96 -0.06 -4.78
CA ASN A 86 -22.77 -0.16 -6.22
C ASN A 86 -22.11 -1.48 -6.65
N THR A 87 -21.23 -2.05 -5.81
CA THR A 87 -20.42 -3.22 -6.20
C THR A 87 -20.66 -4.46 -5.37
N GLY A 88 -21.39 -4.34 -4.26
CA GLY A 88 -21.61 -5.44 -3.32
C GLY A 88 -20.40 -5.76 -2.43
N LEU A 89 -19.48 -4.83 -2.29
CA LEU A 89 -18.41 -4.92 -1.31
C LEU A 89 -19.00 -5.07 0.10
N THR A 90 -18.42 -5.91 0.94
CA THR A 90 -18.89 -6.13 2.31
C THR A 90 -18.04 -5.33 3.29
N PHE A 91 -18.64 -4.63 4.25
CA PHE A 91 -17.93 -3.84 5.27
C PHE A 91 -16.84 -4.63 5.99
N ASP A 92 -17.15 -5.86 6.41
CA ASP A 92 -16.20 -6.69 7.18
C ASP A 92 -14.96 -7.11 6.40
N ARG A 93 -15.00 -7.03 5.08
CA ARG A 93 -13.90 -7.38 4.18
C ARG A 93 -13.18 -6.17 3.61
N ALA A 94 -13.79 -5.01 3.75
CA ALA A 94 -13.24 -3.76 3.30
C ALA A 94 -12.00 -3.38 4.13
N ARG A 95 -10.93 -2.99 3.45
CA ARG A 95 -9.69 -2.52 4.05
C ARG A 95 -9.29 -1.20 3.44
N PHE A 96 -9.03 -0.23 4.30
CA PHE A 96 -8.41 1.03 3.89
C PHE A 96 -6.91 0.98 4.17
N MET A 97 -6.13 1.33 3.15
CA MET A 97 -4.69 1.53 3.26
C MET A 97 -4.37 2.97 2.88
N CYS A 98 -3.66 3.68 3.74
CA CYS A 98 -3.31 5.09 3.53
C CYS A 98 -1.86 5.37 3.93
N SER A 99 -1.38 6.58 3.63
CA SER A 99 -0.09 7.05 4.12
C SER A 99 -0.14 7.30 5.63
N GLN A 100 1.03 7.32 6.28
CA GLN A 100 1.12 7.68 7.69
C GLN A 100 0.68 9.13 7.94
N GLN A 101 0.89 10.02 6.97
CA GLN A 101 0.51 11.43 7.11
C GLN A 101 -1.01 11.60 7.06
N PHE A 102 -1.68 10.93 6.12
CA PHE A 102 -3.13 10.91 6.05
C PHE A 102 -3.76 10.32 7.32
N TYR A 103 -3.18 9.23 7.83
CA TYR A 103 -3.62 8.63 9.09
C TYR A 103 -3.50 9.60 10.28
N ASN A 104 -2.41 10.36 10.35
CA ASN A 104 -2.23 11.37 11.37
C ASN A 104 -3.23 12.53 11.22
N ALA A 105 -3.54 12.94 9.98
CA ALA A 105 -4.54 13.97 9.72
C ALA A 105 -5.93 13.56 10.24
N ILE A 106 -6.34 12.32 9.98
CA ILE A 106 -7.58 11.76 10.56
C ILE A 106 -7.53 11.80 12.08
N TYR A 107 -6.43 11.38 12.68
CA TYR A 107 -6.27 11.36 14.13
C TYR A 107 -6.37 12.76 14.73
N ASP A 108 -5.78 13.76 14.09
CA ASP A 108 -5.80 15.16 14.53
C ASP A 108 -7.21 15.76 14.46
N GLU A 109 -8.01 15.39 13.46
CA GLU A 109 -9.43 15.77 13.37
C GLU A 109 -10.26 15.21 14.50
N GLN A 110 -10.01 13.99 14.94
CA GLN A 110 -10.76 13.34 16.00
C GLN A 110 -10.38 13.80 17.41
N THR A 111 -9.14 14.24 17.60
CA THR A 111 -8.62 14.61 18.92
C THR A 111 -9.45 15.71 19.63
N PRO A 112 -9.96 16.75 18.94
CA PRO A 112 -10.81 17.76 19.56
C PRO A 112 -12.15 17.21 20.03
N VAL A 113 -12.77 16.28 19.29
CA VAL A 113 -14.08 15.68 19.61
C VAL A 113 -13.98 14.82 20.87
N ILE A 114 -12.93 14.04 20.98
CA ILE A 114 -12.67 13.18 22.16
C ILE A 114 -12.49 14.01 23.44
N ARG A 115 -11.94 15.23 23.35
CA ARG A 115 -11.72 16.12 24.49
C ARG A 115 -12.99 16.82 25.01
N ILE A 116 -14.01 16.99 24.18
CA ILE A 116 -15.22 17.75 24.52
C ILE A 116 -16.26 16.88 25.20
N ASP A 117 -16.33 15.62 24.90
CA ASP A 117 -17.45 14.78 25.32
C ASP A 117 -17.25 14.07 26.63
N GLY A 118 -16.31 14.30 27.48
CA GLY A 118 -16.25 13.86 28.88
C GLY A 118 -17.00 12.56 29.26
N TYR A 119 -17.59 11.88 28.30
CA TYR A 119 -18.25 10.60 28.39
C TYR A 119 -17.26 9.53 28.00
N ASP A 120 -17.23 8.47 28.79
CA ASP A 120 -16.50 7.22 28.54
C ASP A 120 -16.81 6.61 27.15
N ALA A 121 -16.40 7.28 26.09
CA ALA A 121 -16.12 6.58 24.87
C ALA A 121 -14.89 5.73 25.19
N ASP A 122 -15.04 4.42 25.25
CA ASP A 122 -13.95 3.47 25.28
C ASP A 122 -13.11 3.65 24.01
N VAL A 123 -12.34 4.75 23.99
CA VAL A 123 -11.26 4.91 23.03
C VAL A 123 -10.17 4.00 23.56
N GLU A 124 -10.19 2.77 23.10
CA GLU A 124 -9.06 1.88 23.27
C GLU A 124 -7.85 2.52 22.59
N TYR A 125 -7.09 3.28 23.37
CA TYR A 125 -5.75 3.69 23.04
C TYR A 125 -4.87 2.43 23.00
N GLY A 126 -4.92 1.73 21.88
CA GLY A 126 -4.16 0.52 21.68
C GLY A 126 -3.70 0.42 20.24
N PRO A 127 -2.84 -0.55 19.91
CA PRO A 127 -2.31 -0.76 18.56
C PRO A 127 -3.37 -1.19 17.52
N GLN A 128 -4.66 -1.09 17.82
CA GLN A 128 -5.74 -1.57 16.96
C GLN A 128 -6.11 -0.61 15.81
N GLY A 129 -5.56 0.60 15.78
CA GLY A 129 -5.80 1.53 14.68
C GLY A 129 -7.22 2.12 14.62
N ILE A 130 -7.40 3.09 13.73
CA ILE A 130 -8.70 3.72 13.46
C ILE A 130 -9.55 2.74 12.65
N ARG A 131 -10.86 2.65 13.01
CA ARG A 131 -11.84 1.84 12.28
C ARG A 131 -13.07 2.68 11.97
N LEU A 132 -13.56 2.55 10.76
CA LEU A 132 -14.90 3.02 10.41
C LEU A 132 -15.91 1.95 10.86
N SER A 133 -16.69 2.27 11.88
CA SER A 133 -17.71 1.35 12.41
C SER A 133 -19.11 1.84 12.07
N THR A 134 -19.90 0.97 11.48
CA THR A 134 -21.31 1.21 11.15
C THR A 134 -22.16 0.05 11.65
N GLU A 135 -23.48 0.18 11.58
CA GLU A 135 -24.41 -0.92 11.88
C GLU A 135 -24.21 -2.13 10.95
N PHE A 136 -23.55 -1.96 9.82
CA PHE A 136 -23.31 -3.00 8.81
C PHE A 136 -21.96 -3.69 8.94
N GLY A 137 -21.11 -3.26 9.85
CA GLY A 137 -19.78 -3.83 10.06
C GLY A 137 -18.71 -2.78 10.35
N SER A 138 -17.44 -3.20 10.31
CA SER A 138 -16.32 -2.29 10.57
C SER A 138 -15.18 -2.49 9.57
N ALA A 139 -14.72 -1.39 8.96
CA ALA A 139 -13.59 -1.36 8.06
C ALA A 139 -12.38 -0.69 8.75
N PRO A 140 -11.25 -1.39 8.92
CA PRO A 140 -10.05 -0.80 9.51
C PRO A 140 -9.32 0.10 8.52
N ILE A 141 -8.74 1.19 9.04
CA ILE A 141 -7.83 2.07 8.32
C ILE A 141 -6.42 1.75 8.78
N THR A 142 -5.57 1.32 7.87
CA THR A 142 -4.20 0.87 8.18
C THR A 142 -3.18 1.77 7.50
N PRO A 143 -2.30 2.44 8.26
CA PRO A 143 -1.23 3.21 7.66
C PRO A 143 -0.13 2.31 7.09
N THR A 144 0.45 2.73 5.97
CA THR A 144 1.58 2.04 5.35
C THR A 144 2.66 3.02 4.91
N PRO A 145 3.94 2.68 5.10
CA PRO A 145 5.05 3.50 4.63
C PRO A 145 5.28 3.39 3.11
N ASN A 146 4.53 2.55 2.41
CA ASN A 146 4.71 2.30 0.99
C ASN A 146 3.83 3.19 0.10
N ILE A 147 2.88 3.90 0.67
CA ILE A 147 2.14 5.00 0.04
C ILE A 147 2.90 6.28 0.36
N GLN A 148 3.62 6.81 -0.61
CA GLN A 148 4.48 7.98 -0.47
C GLN A 148 4.45 8.79 -1.76
N ALA A 149 4.71 10.10 -1.66
CA ALA A 149 5.01 10.90 -2.83
C ALA A 149 6.33 10.43 -3.45
N TYR A 150 6.26 9.86 -4.64
CA TYR A 150 7.42 9.46 -5.41
C TYR A 150 7.74 10.57 -6.42
N GLY A 151 8.49 11.59 -6.00
CA GLY A 151 8.96 12.62 -6.91
C GLY A 151 9.84 12.02 -8.00
N GLY A 152 9.41 12.13 -9.27
CA GLY A 152 10.22 11.77 -10.43
C GLY A 152 9.88 10.45 -11.11
N LEU A 153 8.83 9.75 -10.73
CA LEU A 153 8.29 8.63 -11.51
C LEU A 153 7.34 9.19 -12.58
N SER A 154 7.68 8.97 -13.83
CA SER A 154 6.88 9.44 -14.97
C SER A 154 5.70 8.49 -15.15
N GLY A 155 4.50 9.01 -15.04
CA GLY A 155 3.26 8.26 -15.27
C GLY A 155 2.41 8.06 -14.00
N VAL A 156 2.78 7.20 -13.09
CA VAL A 156 2.07 6.99 -11.82
C VAL A 156 2.73 7.76 -10.67
N GLY A 157 4.02 8.02 -10.77
CA GLY A 157 4.78 8.69 -9.72
C GLY A 157 4.46 10.17 -9.53
N SER A 158 3.90 10.83 -10.52
CA SER A 158 3.36 12.18 -10.35
C SER A 158 2.01 12.20 -9.63
N ASP A 159 1.32 11.05 -9.63
CA ASP A 159 0.00 10.89 -9.02
C ASP A 159 0.05 10.16 -7.67
N ALA A 160 1.21 9.59 -7.29
CA ALA A 160 1.41 9.01 -5.97
C ALA A 160 1.53 10.12 -4.94
N ASP A 161 0.42 10.48 -4.33
CA ASP A 161 0.34 11.51 -3.30
C ASP A 161 0.25 10.90 -1.91
N LEU A 162 0.71 11.67 -0.92
CA LEU A 162 0.53 11.34 0.49
C LEU A 162 -0.94 11.27 0.89
N GLY A 163 -1.80 11.93 0.13
CA GLY A 163 -3.24 11.91 0.25
C GLY A 163 -3.93 10.72 -0.45
N ASP A 164 -3.18 9.76 -1.00
CA ASP A 164 -3.79 8.58 -1.62
C ASP A 164 -4.30 7.59 -0.56
N VAL A 165 -5.52 7.11 -0.77
CA VAL A 165 -6.15 6.06 0.04
C VAL A 165 -6.65 4.95 -0.88
N PHE A 166 -6.31 3.72 -0.55
CA PHE A 166 -6.79 2.54 -1.26
C PHE A 166 -7.83 1.81 -0.43
N LEU A 167 -8.98 1.55 -1.04
CA LEU A 167 -10.04 0.70 -0.49
C LEU A 167 -10.13 -0.57 -1.33
N PHE A 168 -10.06 -1.72 -0.70
CA PHE A 168 -10.19 -3.01 -1.41
C PHE A 168 -10.77 -4.11 -0.52
N ASP A 169 -11.28 -5.16 -1.17
CA ASP A 169 -11.72 -6.39 -0.51
C ASP A 169 -10.52 -7.31 -0.21
N GLU A 170 -10.28 -7.58 1.07
CA GLU A 170 -9.18 -8.45 1.53
C GLU A 170 -9.23 -9.87 0.93
N LEU A 171 -10.41 -10.38 0.59
CA LEU A 171 -10.54 -11.71 0.00
C LEU A 171 -10.43 -11.70 -1.52
N ALA A 172 -10.76 -10.59 -2.17
CA ALA A 172 -10.67 -10.45 -3.62
C ALA A 172 -9.23 -10.25 -4.07
N VAL A 173 -8.50 -9.38 -3.36
CA VAL A 173 -7.11 -9.05 -3.68
C VAL A 173 -6.17 -10.03 -3.00
N GLN A 174 -5.43 -10.79 -3.80
CA GLN A 174 -4.51 -11.82 -3.30
C GLN A 174 -3.14 -11.70 -3.94
N PHE A 175 -2.14 -11.71 -3.08
CA PHE A 175 -0.76 -11.83 -3.52
C PHE A 175 -0.42 -13.29 -3.79
N ARG A 176 0.01 -13.61 -5.01
CA ARG A 176 0.37 -14.96 -5.44
C ARG A 176 1.84 -15.05 -5.74
N GLN A 177 2.52 -15.97 -5.07
CA GLN A 177 3.94 -16.26 -5.27
C GLN A 177 4.08 -17.60 -5.98
N LEU A 178 4.68 -17.58 -7.18
CA LEU A 178 4.96 -18.78 -7.96
C LEU A 178 6.26 -19.43 -7.50
N ALA A 179 7.29 -18.62 -7.27
CA ALA A 179 8.55 -19.09 -6.72
C ALA A 179 9.03 -18.14 -5.62
N PRO A 180 9.46 -18.68 -4.47
CA PRO A 180 10.00 -17.86 -3.40
C PRO A 180 11.31 -17.20 -3.81
N MET A 181 11.70 -16.15 -3.08
CA MET A 181 12.99 -15.50 -3.29
C MET A 181 14.12 -16.52 -3.18
N SER A 182 14.88 -16.64 -4.24
CA SER A 182 15.99 -17.56 -4.38
C SER A 182 17.23 -16.84 -4.85
N THR A 183 18.39 -17.34 -4.44
CA THR A 183 19.68 -16.78 -4.82
C THR A 183 20.43 -17.78 -5.68
N VAL A 184 20.96 -17.31 -6.81
CA VAL A 184 21.81 -18.11 -7.71
C VAL A 184 23.19 -17.47 -7.77
N PRO A 185 24.24 -18.21 -7.40
CA PRO A 185 25.59 -17.72 -7.60
C PRO A 185 25.91 -17.63 -9.09
N LEU A 186 26.35 -16.47 -9.52
CA LEU A 186 26.84 -16.24 -10.88
C LEU A 186 28.33 -16.49 -10.94
N GLY A 187 28.83 -16.82 -12.13
CA GLY A 187 30.26 -17.03 -12.36
C GLY A 187 31.10 -15.84 -11.92
N ARG A 188 32.28 -16.10 -11.38
CA ARG A 188 33.26 -15.08 -10.98
C ARG A 188 33.67 -14.24 -12.20
N THR A 189 33.60 -12.93 -12.04
CA THR A 189 34.13 -11.99 -12.99
C THR A 189 35.25 -11.20 -12.29
N GLY A 190 36.50 -11.62 -12.48
CA GLY A 190 37.65 -11.05 -11.78
C GLY A 190 37.67 -11.45 -10.29
N LEU A 191 37.84 -10.47 -9.41
CA LEU A 191 37.91 -10.65 -7.97
C LEU A 191 36.53 -10.58 -7.26
N ALA A 192 35.45 -10.32 -8.01
CA ALA A 192 34.11 -10.17 -7.43
C ALA A 192 33.27 -11.44 -7.60
N ASP A 193 32.70 -11.91 -6.50
CA ASP A 193 31.62 -12.90 -6.51
C ASP A 193 30.31 -12.19 -6.80
N ARG A 194 29.52 -12.72 -7.74
CA ARG A 194 28.20 -12.17 -8.10
C ARG A 194 27.12 -13.17 -7.72
N VAL A 195 26.03 -12.63 -7.21
CA VAL A 195 24.84 -13.40 -6.87
C VAL A 195 23.64 -12.71 -7.51
N SER A 196 22.79 -13.46 -8.17
CA SER A 196 21.48 -12.98 -8.63
C SER A 196 20.41 -13.43 -7.64
N MET A 197 19.51 -12.53 -7.30
CA MET A 197 18.31 -12.81 -6.54
C MET A 197 17.11 -12.70 -7.47
N PHE A 198 16.20 -13.67 -7.41
CA PHE A 198 14.97 -13.65 -8.19
C PHE A 198 13.81 -14.19 -7.37
N GLU A 199 12.63 -13.69 -7.67
CA GLU A 199 11.36 -14.11 -7.13
C GLU A 199 10.31 -13.96 -8.23
N TYR A 200 9.36 -14.88 -8.30
CA TYR A 200 8.21 -14.76 -9.20
C TYR A 200 6.93 -14.60 -8.38
N TYR A 201 6.27 -13.49 -8.56
CA TYR A 201 5.05 -13.14 -7.84
C TYR A 201 4.12 -12.29 -8.72
N THR A 202 2.86 -12.24 -8.35
CA THR A 202 1.87 -11.37 -8.99
C THR A 202 0.76 -11.01 -8.01
N LEU A 203 0.08 -9.92 -8.26
CA LEU A 203 -1.16 -9.55 -7.60
C LEU A 203 -2.33 -10.08 -8.45
N VAL A 204 -3.31 -10.68 -7.80
CA VAL A 204 -4.53 -11.18 -8.45
C VAL A 204 -5.71 -10.55 -7.76
N ASP A 205 -6.49 -9.78 -8.51
CA ASP A 205 -7.79 -9.31 -8.08
C ASP A 205 -8.89 -10.19 -8.71
N ARG A 206 -9.63 -10.90 -7.86
CA ARG A 206 -10.71 -11.78 -8.27
C ARG A 206 -11.99 -11.04 -8.61
N SER A 207 -12.11 -9.79 -8.17
CA SER A 207 -13.24 -8.91 -8.46
C SER A 207 -13.13 -8.22 -9.81
N GLN A 208 -12.00 -8.39 -10.53
CA GLN A 208 -11.69 -7.69 -11.77
C GLN A 208 -11.75 -6.15 -11.61
N GLY A 209 -11.28 -5.63 -10.49
CA GLY A 209 -11.29 -4.22 -10.16
C GLY A 209 -12.57 -3.71 -9.51
N ASN A 210 -13.68 -4.48 -9.53
CA ASN A 210 -14.95 -4.00 -9.00
C ASN A 210 -14.94 -3.70 -7.50
N HIS A 211 -14.06 -4.34 -6.73
CA HIS A 211 -13.92 -4.13 -5.29
C HIS A 211 -12.61 -3.45 -4.92
N THR A 212 -11.99 -2.76 -5.88
CA THR A 212 -10.73 -2.04 -5.67
C THR A 212 -10.92 -0.59 -6.09
N PHE A 213 -10.73 0.34 -5.16
CA PHE A 213 -10.93 1.77 -5.35
C PHE A 213 -9.67 2.51 -4.94
N ARG A 214 -9.35 3.57 -5.66
CA ARG A 214 -8.34 4.55 -5.28
C ARG A 214 -9.00 5.90 -5.09
N LEU A 215 -8.86 6.46 -3.90
CA LEU A 215 -9.25 7.82 -3.57
C LEU A 215 -7.96 8.64 -3.58
N LYS A 216 -7.78 9.51 -4.56
CA LYS A 216 -6.51 10.19 -4.79
C LYS A 216 -6.57 11.67 -4.50
N GLY A 217 -5.46 12.19 -3.96
CA GLY A 217 -5.22 13.62 -3.90
C GLY A 217 -5.92 14.34 -2.77
N TYR A 218 -6.20 13.68 -1.63
CA TYR A 218 -6.64 14.41 -0.44
C TYR A 218 -5.61 15.47 -0.05
N ASP A 219 -6.11 16.64 0.29
CA ASP A 219 -5.29 17.81 0.68
C ASP A 219 -5.00 17.75 2.19
N ILE A 220 -3.81 17.18 2.57
CA ILE A 220 -3.40 16.88 3.95
C ILE A 220 -2.29 17.79 4.46
#